data_1ff0575c61bee88de7f5eaad1a118646
#
_entry.id   1ff0575c61bee88de7f5eaad1a118646
#
_cell.length_a   1.000
_cell.length_b   1.000
_cell.length_c   1.000
_cell.angle_alpha   90.00
_cell.angle_beta   90.00
_cell.angle_gamma   90.00
#
_symmetry.space_group_name_H-M   'P 1'
#
loop_
_entity.id
_entity.type
_entity.pdbx_description
1 polymer ?
#
loop_
_entity_poly.entity_id
_entity_poly.type
_entity_poly.pdbx_seq_one_letter_code
_entity_poly.pdbx_strand_id
1 'polypeptide(L)'
;MIADFLKLAGNRPLVPRLARLAALTGVALALTVPSFAQEADIAHAPPKPRGNAVTHWNAVATDAFKPSQGTNPMGQSRALAIVHAAIHDALNAIDHRYEAYTPGLADARGASVDAAVAAAAHDVLVAQVPDQSAMVEAEYARSLAAIRDNAAKASGISVGQASAAANLLRRKDDGADQAAEPAYVPRSGPGEYQFTPPFNFAALPGWGRVKPFVIELRNHRVDGPDKLTSVQFAHDFNYLKAIGRIDSQVRTAEQSQIAQFWYEDSPLGWNRIANTAIRQQRLDNWQAARALALMNFALADGYIAGFEAKYHFRFWRPETAIRAGATDGNRATEADPDWKPFQITPPVPDYPSTHTVVGWAAAEVLISVFNDRVHFSADSLTLPGVTREFDSFSAAADENGQSRIFAGIHFAHAVKDGRQQGRGIGRSVSRALAPVH
;
A
#
# COMPACT_ATOMS: atom_id res chain seq x y z
N MET A 1 -5.51 6.35 7.68
CA MET A 1 -5.19 7.39 6.67
C MET A 1 -5.15 8.81 7.24
N ILE A 2 -6.20 9.35 7.88
CA ILE A 2 -6.21 10.73 8.45
C ILE A 2 -5.19 10.89 9.59
N ALA A 3 -5.10 9.91 10.50
CA ALA A 3 -4.15 9.92 11.62
C ALA A 3 -2.69 9.90 11.18
N ASP A 4 -2.40 9.30 10.06
CA ASP A 4 -1.05 9.11 9.55
C ASP A 4 -0.48 10.38 8.90
N PHE A 5 -1.33 11.16 8.22
CA PHE A 5 -0.93 12.45 7.67
C PHE A 5 -0.72 13.54 8.73
N LEU A 6 -1.44 13.48 9.88
CA LEU A 6 -1.29 14.45 10.97
C LEU A 6 0.04 14.30 11.72
N LYS A 7 0.67 13.13 11.73
CA LYS A 7 2.00 12.91 12.34
C LYS A 7 3.14 13.58 11.57
N LEU A 8 2.99 13.84 10.29
CA LEU A 8 4.00 14.54 9.47
C LEU A 8 4.10 16.04 9.80
N ALA A 9 3.15 16.61 10.53
CA ALA A 9 3.08 18.05 10.84
C ALA A 9 3.79 18.49 12.15
N GLY A 10 4.56 17.64 12.81
CA GLY A 10 5.52 18.03 13.85
C GLY A 10 4.97 18.69 15.12
N ASN A 11 3.72 18.44 15.54
CA ASN A 11 3.17 18.98 16.79
C ASN A 11 3.49 18.05 18.00
N ARG A 12 4.43 18.48 18.84
CA ARG A 12 4.61 17.94 20.20
C ARG A 12 3.56 18.53 21.14
N PRO A 13 2.70 17.77 21.80
CA PRO A 13 1.88 18.31 22.88
C PRO A 13 2.73 18.43 24.16
N LEU A 14 2.73 19.62 24.74
CA LEU A 14 3.16 19.90 26.10
C LEU A 14 2.15 19.30 27.09
N VAL A 15 2.62 18.39 27.93
CA VAL A 15 1.83 17.81 29.03
C VAL A 15 2.03 18.66 30.28
N PRO A 16 0.99 19.15 30.96
CA PRO A 16 1.09 19.59 32.34
C PRO A 16 0.82 18.43 33.29
N ARG A 17 1.74 18.20 34.21
CA ARG A 17 1.57 17.36 35.40
C ARG A 17 0.59 18.02 36.34
N LEU A 18 -0.43 17.27 36.80
CA LEU A 18 -1.07 17.52 38.10
C LEU A 18 -1.48 16.18 38.73
N ALA A 19 -0.85 15.93 39.87
CA ALA A 19 -1.20 14.85 40.76
C ALA A 19 -2.40 15.22 41.63
N ARG A 20 -3.27 14.28 41.95
CA ARG A 20 -4.02 14.22 43.24
C ARG A 20 -4.45 12.80 43.57
N LEU A 21 -3.99 12.37 44.77
CA LEU A 21 -4.45 11.23 45.54
C LEU A 21 -5.92 11.38 45.95
N ALA A 22 -6.67 10.30 45.93
CA ALA A 22 -7.76 10.07 46.89
C ALA A 22 -7.89 8.57 47.17
N ALA A 23 -7.69 8.22 48.40
CA ALA A 23 -7.97 6.90 48.99
C ALA A 23 -9.45 6.82 49.39
N LEU A 24 -10.10 5.67 49.16
CA LEU A 24 -11.30 5.29 49.86
C LEU A 24 -11.34 3.78 50.07
N THR A 25 -11.46 3.44 51.32
CA THR A 25 -11.66 2.13 51.98
C THR A 25 -13.05 1.58 51.68
N GLY A 26 -13.20 0.25 51.55
CA GLY A 26 -14.52 -0.37 51.49
C GLY A 26 -14.51 -1.91 51.41
N VAL A 27 -14.55 -2.55 52.56
CA VAL A 27 -15.25 -3.78 52.95
C VAL A 27 -15.18 -5.02 52.02
N ALA A 28 -14.50 -6.05 52.49
CA ALA A 28 -14.49 -7.40 51.99
C ALA A 28 -15.80 -8.14 52.36
N LEU A 29 -16.48 -8.73 51.39
CA LEU A 29 -17.49 -9.76 51.59
C LEU A 29 -17.00 -11.06 50.98
N ALA A 30 -16.68 -12.03 51.81
CA ALA A 30 -16.25 -13.36 51.42
C ALA A 30 -17.45 -14.18 50.95
N LEU A 31 -17.48 -14.55 49.67
CA LEU A 31 -18.32 -15.61 49.13
C LEU A 31 -17.42 -16.79 48.72
N THR A 32 -17.60 -17.90 49.40
CA THR A 32 -16.97 -19.21 49.12
C THR A 32 -17.59 -19.77 47.84
N VAL A 33 -16.77 -19.98 46.80
CA VAL A 33 -17.09 -20.69 45.57
C VAL A 33 -16.36 -22.04 45.58
N PRO A 34 -17.00 -23.16 45.23
CA PRO A 34 -16.36 -24.48 45.28
C PRO A 34 -15.32 -24.60 44.18
N SER A 35 -14.18 -25.20 44.55
CA SER A 35 -13.06 -25.58 43.70
C SER A 35 -13.51 -26.58 42.66
N PHE A 36 -13.56 -26.16 41.38
CA PHE A 36 -13.58 -27.10 40.25
C PHE A 36 -12.14 -27.46 39.91
N ALA A 37 -11.89 -28.77 39.79
CA ALA A 37 -10.61 -29.34 39.44
C ALA A 37 -10.13 -28.73 38.11
N GLN A 38 -8.89 -28.28 38.12
CA GLN A 38 -8.16 -27.76 36.99
C GLN A 38 -7.85 -28.95 36.06
N GLU A 39 -8.63 -29.08 34.97
CA GLU A 39 -8.25 -29.94 33.85
C GLU A 39 -6.97 -29.37 33.27
N ALA A 40 -5.95 -30.23 33.20
CA ALA A 40 -4.67 -29.90 32.60
C ALA A 40 -4.89 -29.47 31.15
N ASP A 41 -4.57 -28.22 30.87
CA ASP A 41 -4.52 -27.63 29.52
C ASP A 41 -3.49 -28.44 28.71
N ILE A 42 -3.97 -29.36 27.89
CA ILE A 42 -3.17 -29.98 26.85
C ILE A 42 -2.87 -28.87 25.86
N ALA A 43 -1.68 -28.28 25.99
CA ALA A 43 -1.17 -27.28 25.05
C ALA A 43 -1.23 -27.87 23.65
N HIS A 44 -2.29 -27.54 22.91
CA HIS A 44 -2.38 -27.82 21.49
C HIS A 44 -1.27 -27.02 20.82
N ALA A 45 -0.31 -27.72 20.20
CA ALA A 45 0.65 -27.10 19.32
C ALA A 45 -0.12 -26.19 18.33
N PRO A 46 0.32 -24.93 18.14
CA PRO A 46 -0.40 -24.05 17.21
C PRO A 46 -0.53 -24.73 15.86
N PRO A 47 -1.69 -24.64 15.19
CA PRO A 47 -1.89 -25.28 13.89
C PRO A 47 -0.83 -24.77 12.93
N LYS A 48 -0.15 -25.68 12.22
CA LYS A 48 0.82 -25.35 11.16
C LYS A 48 0.17 -24.32 10.23
N PRO A 49 0.88 -23.24 9.85
CA PRO A 49 0.33 -22.23 8.94
C PRO A 49 -0.19 -22.92 7.67
N ARG A 50 -1.48 -22.77 7.36
CA ARG A 50 -2.07 -23.24 6.11
C ARG A 50 -1.68 -22.26 5.02
N GLY A 51 -0.53 -22.47 4.38
CA GLY A 51 0.04 -21.65 3.32
C GLY A 51 1.54 -21.87 3.24
N ASN A 52 2.19 -21.34 2.19
CA ASN A 52 3.64 -21.32 2.14
C ASN A 52 4.20 -20.20 3.04
N ALA A 53 5.48 -20.28 3.43
CA ALA A 53 6.11 -19.31 4.31
C ALA A 53 6.05 -17.88 3.76
N VAL A 54 6.10 -17.73 2.44
CA VAL A 54 6.08 -16.42 1.77
C VAL A 54 4.73 -15.71 1.95
N THR A 55 3.60 -16.42 1.75
CA THR A 55 2.27 -15.85 1.97
C THR A 55 1.98 -15.54 3.43
N HIS A 56 2.57 -16.33 4.34
CA HIS A 56 2.48 -16.06 5.77
C HIS A 56 3.20 -14.75 6.12
N TRP A 57 4.46 -14.61 5.71
CA TRP A 57 5.23 -13.40 6.02
C TRP A 57 4.76 -12.16 5.25
N ASN A 58 4.11 -12.32 4.08
CA ASN A 58 3.37 -11.22 3.44
C ASN A 58 2.20 -10.74 4.32
N ALA A 59 1.45 -11.64 4.94
CA ALA A 59 0.38 -11.26 5.88
C ALA A 59 0.95 -10.54 7.11
N VAL A 60 2.04 -11.05 7.71
CA VAL A 60 2.73 -10.38 8.82
C VAL A 60 3.20 -8.97 8.43
N ALA A 61 3.80 -8.83 7.24
CA ALA A 61 4.25 -7.54 6.73
C ALA A 61 3.09 -6.55 6.55
N THR A 62 1.98 -6.98 5.96
CA THR A 62 0.79 -6.11 5.81
C THR A 62 0.16 -5.76 7.14
N ASP A 63 0.18 -6.66 8.11
CA ASP A 63 -0.32 -6.40 9.47
C ASP A 63 0.53 -5.36 10.20
N ALA A 64 1.86 -5.35 10.00
CA ALA A 64 2.75 -4.34 10.54
C ALA A 64 2.45 -2.92 10.02
N PHE A 65 1.81 -2.79 8.85
CA PHE A 65 1.47 -1.51 8.23
C PHE A 65 0.00 -1.10 8.36
N LYS A 66 -0.80 -1.71 9.24
CA LYS A 66 -2.19 -1.30 9.45
C LYS A 66 -2.31 0.19 9.79
N PRO A 67 -3.41 0.86 9.45
CA PRO A 67 -3.57 2.31 9.64
C PRO A 67 -3.29 2.82 11.07
N SER A 68 -3.49 1.97 12.08
CA SER A 68 -3.18 2.29 13.48
C SER A 68 -1.68 2.54 13.75
N GLN A 69 -0.79 2.16 12.85
CA GLN A 69 0.66 2.19 13.03
C GLN A 69 1.36 3.43 12.44
N GLY A 70 0.63 4.30 11.76
CA GLY A 70 1.11 5.63 11.39
C GLY A 70 2.04 5.70 10.18
N THR A 71 2.04 4.72 9.30
CA THR A 71 2.78 4.76 8.03
C THR A 71 1.92 5.22 6.86
N ASN A 72 2.51 5.92 5.89
CA ASN A 72 1.82 6.37 4.68
C ASN A 72 1.93 5.33 3.54
N PRO A 73 1.01 5.32 2.56
CA PRO A 73 1.00 4.29 1.50
C PRO A 73 2.28 4.23 0.66
N MET A 74 3.00 5.33 0.50
CA MET A 74 4.26 5.38 -0.24
C MET A 74 5.37 4.66 0.54
N GLY A 75 5.50 4.95 1.83
CA GLY A 75 6.44 4.24 2.73
C GLY A 75 6.11 2.75 2.85
N GLN A 76 4.83 2.41 2.97
CA GLN A 76 4.36 1.01 2.98
C GLN A 76 4.78 0.27 1.70
N SER A 77 4.53 0.85 0.52
CA SER A 77 4.86 0.23 -0.76
C SER A 77 6.36 -0.01 -0.92
N ARG A 78 7.18 0.98 -0.52
CA ARG A 78 8.64 0.87 -0.53
C ARG A 78 9.13 -0.23 0.42
N ALA A 79 8.65 -0.26 1.63
CA ALA A 79 9.07 -1.25 2.63
C ALA A 79 8.65 -2.67 2.21
N LEU A 80 7.42 -2.88 1.74
CA LEU A 80 6.95 -4.16 1.21
C LEU A 80 7.78 -4.62 0.00
N ALA A 81 8.17 -3.69 -0.88
CA ALA A 81 9.06 -4.01 -1.99
C ALA A 81 10.43 -4.51 -1.51
N ILE A 82 11.00 -3.91 -0.46
CA ILE A 82 12.27 -4.37 0.13
C ILE A 82 12.11 -5.74 0.81
N VAL A 83 11.02 -5.95 1.57
CA VAL A 83 10.71 -7.25 2.20
C VAL A 83 10.68 -8.36 1.14
N HIS A 84 9.92 -8.16 0.06
CA HIS A 84 9.75 -9.20 -0.95
C HIS A 84 10.96 -9.37 -1.86
N ALA A 85 11.78 -8.31 -2.06
CA ALA A 85 13.09 -8.44 -2.68
C ALA A 85 14.02 -9.33 -1.84
N ALA A 86 14.08 -9.10 -0.54
CA ALA A 86 14.91 -9.89 0.37
C ALA A 86 14.47 -11.35 0.44
N ILE A 87 13.17 -11.63 0.51
CA ILE A 87 12.62 -12.99 0.47
C ILE A 87 12.99 -13.67 -0.85
N HIS A 88 12.80 -13.01 -1.98
CA HIS A 88 13.09 -13.52 -3.32
C HIS A 88 14.56 -13.89 -3.47
N ASP A 89 15.46 -12.98 -3.09
CA ASP A 89 16.90 -13.19 -3.23
C ASP A 89 17.41 -14.29 -2.28
N ALA A 90 16.89 -14.38 -1.06
CA ALA A 90 17.24 -15.44 -0.12
C ALA A 90 16.85 -16.83 -0.67
N LEU A 91 15.67 -16.96 -1.29
CA LEU A 91 15.24 -18.20 -1.91
C LEU A 91 16.07 -18.55 -3.15
N ASN A 92 16.45 -17.57 -3.96
CA ASN A 92 17.33 -17.79 -5.10
C ASN A 92 18.75 -18.22 -4.71
N ALA A 93 19.25 -17.82 -3.55
CA ALA A 93 20.51 -18.34 -3.01
C ALA A 93 20.42 -19.83 -2.60
N ILE A 94 19.22 -20.33 -2.25
CA ILE A 94 18.99 -21.76 -1.96
C ILE A 94 18.85 -22.57 -3.23
N ASP A 95 18.05 -22.09 -4.18
CA ASP A 95 17.81 -22.72 -5.48
C ASP A 95 17.59 -21.64 -6.53
N HIS A 96 18.57 -21.46 -7.41
CA HIS A 96 18.64 -20.37 -8.37
C HIS A 96 17.68 -20.58 -9.56
N ARG A 97 16.43 -20.13 -9.38
CA ARG A 97 15.34 -20.29 -10.39
C ARG A 97 15.10 -19.01 -11.19
N TYR A 98 15.45 -17.85 -10.64
CA TYR A 98 15.17 -16.55 -11.25
C TYR A 98 16.36 -15.61 -11.11
N GLU A 99 16.39 -14.55 -11.91
CA GLU A 99 17.34 -13.46 -11.72
C GLU A 99 17.17 -12.84 -10.31
N ALA A 100 18.27 -12.59 -9.61
CA ALA A 100 18.24 -11.91 -8.31
C ALA A 100 18.02 -10.41 -8.50
N TYR A 101 17.24 -9.80 -7.59
CA TYR A 101 17.12 -8.34 -7.53
C TYR A 101 18.42 -7.70 -7.03
N THR A 102 19.02 -8.25 -5.99
CA THR A 102 20.33 -7.85 -5.47
C THR A 102 21.29 -9.03 -5.59
N PRO A 103 22.18 -9.04 -6.62
CA PRO A 103 23.10 -10.14 -6.83
C PRO A 103 24.21 -10.18 -5.78
N GLY A 104 24.89 -11.33 -5.67
CA GLY A 104 26.11 -11.49 -4.86
C GLY A 104 25.92 -12.22 -3.54
N LEU A 105 24.75 -12.79 -3.28
CA LEU A 105 24.57 -13.69 -2.15
C LEU A 105 25.32 -15.02 -2.39
N ALA A 106 25.91 -15.56 -1.32
CA ALA A 106 26.56 -16.86 -1.38
C ALA A 106 25.51 -17.98 -1.58
N ASP A 107 25.92 -19.04 -2.28
CA ASP A 107 25.12 -20.26 -2.44
C ASP A 107 24.77 -20.88 -1.07
N ALA A 108 23.50 -21.16 -0.84
CA ALA A 108 22.96 -21.68 0.40
C ALA A 108 22.16 -22.98 0.20
N ARG A 109 22.57 -23.82 -0.77
CA ARG A 109 21.92 -25.10 -1.06
C ARG A 109 21.73 -25.94 0.19
N GLY A 110 20.51 -26.48 0.35
CA GLY A 110 20.17 -27.29 1.52
C GLY A 110 19.76 -26.47 2.75
N ALA A 111 19.80 -25.14 2.69
CA ALA A 111 19.26 -24.28 3.76
C ALA A 111 17.74 -24.43 3.90
N SER A 112 17.23 -24.20 5.13
CA SER A 112 15.79 -24.19 5.38
C SER A 112 15.11 -23.02 4.71
N VAL A 113 14.21 -23.31 3.80
CA VAL A 113 13.38 -22.32 3.08
C VAL A 113 12.58 -21.47 4.06
N ASP A 114 11.89 -22.08 5.01
CA ASP A 114 11.05 -21.37 5.97
C ASP A 114 11.87 -20.44 6.88
N ALA A 115 13.08 -20.87 7.29
CA ALA A 115 13.97 -20.04 8.08
C ALA A 115 14.53 -18.87 7.28
N ALA A 116 14.86 -19.07 6.00
CA ALA A 116 15.35 -18.03 5.11
C ALA A 116 14.28 -16.95 4.85
N VAL A 117 13.06 -17.35 4.56
CA VAL A 117 11.92 -16.43 4.38
C VAL A 117 11.65 -15.65 5.66
N ALA A 118 11.60 -16.34 6.81
CA ALA A 118 11.34 -15.70 8.10
C ALA A 118 12.41 -14.67 8.45
N ALA A 119 13.71 -15.02 8.32
CA ALA A 119 14.81 -14.12 8.65
C ALA A 119 14.89 -12.92 7.68
N ALA A 120 14.68 -13.13 6.38
CA ALA A 120 14.68 -12.07 5.39
C ALA A 120 13.55 -11.05 5.65
N ALA A 121 12.35 -11.52 5.92
CA ALA A 121 11.21 -10.64 6.22
C ALA A 121 11.38 -9.92 7.56
N HIS A 122 11.77 -10.63 8.60
CA HIS A 122 11.99 -10.11 9.96
C HIS A 122 12.96 -8.93 9.96
N ASP A 123 14.18 -9.11 9.45
CA ASP A 123 15.22 -8.09 9.52
C ASP A 123 14.84 -6.82 8.75
N VAL A 124 14.18 -6.98 7.58
CA VAL A 124 13.67 -5.81 6.84
C VAL A 124 12.55 -5.11 7.60
N LEU A 125 11.59 -5.85 8.18
CA LEU A 125 10.46 -5.25 8.90
C LEU A 125 10.91 -4.52 10.16
N VAL A 126 11.82 -5.10 10.96
CA VAL A 126 12.39 -4.43 12.13
C VAL A 126 13.08 -3.12 11.74
N ALA A 127 13.80 -3.11 10.62
CA ALA A 127 14.47 -1.90 10.12
C ALA A 127 13.50 -0.84 9.57
N GLN A 128 12.41 -1.25 8.90
CA GLN A 128 11.49 -0.32 8.22
C GLN A 128 10.29 0.11 9.08
N VAL A 129 9.93 -0.67 10.10
CA VAL A 129 8.77 -0.42 10.98
C VAL A 129 9.15 -0.68 12.44
N PRO A 130 10.12 0.06 13.00
CA PRO A 130 10.70 -0.21 14.31
C PRO A 130 9.67 -0.10 15.46
N ASP A 131 8.60 0.65 15.30
CA ASP A 131 7.49 0.73 16.26
C ASP A 131 6.65 -0.56 16.33
N GLN A 132 6.81 -1.48 15.36
CA GLN A 132 6.19 -2.80 15.33
C GLN A 132 7.16 -3.95 15.59
N SER A 133 8.41 -3.66 15.99
CA SER A 133 9.44 -4.68 16.24
C SER A 133 8.98 -5.78 17.18
N ALA A 134 8.27 -5.47 18.24
CA ALA A 134 7.79 -6.46 19.22
C ALA A 134 6.85 -7.51 18.60
N MET A 135 5.95 -7.09 17.69
CA MET A 135 5.06 -7.99 16.97
C MET A 135 5.84 -8.85 15.97
N VAL A 136 6.77 -8.24 15.23
CA VAL A 136 7.60 -8.91 14.23
C VAL A 136 8.53 -9.93 14.89
N GLU A 137 9.17 -9.58 16.00
CA GLU A 137 10.01 -10.47 16.80
C GLU A 137 9.24 -11.69 17.34
N ALA A 138 8.04 -11.47 17.88
CA ALA A 138 7.19 -12.55 18.39
C ALA A 138 6.82 -13.55 17.28
N GLU A 139 6.52 -13.06 16.06
CA GLU A 139 6.20 -13.91 14.93
C GLU A 139 7.44 -14.63 14.39
N TYR A 140 8.60 -13.98 14.39
CA TYR A 140 9.86 -14.59 14.02
C TYR A 140 10.23 -15.74 14.95
N ALA A 141 10.16 -15.50 16.27
CA ALA A 141 10.40 -16.54 17.27
C ALA A 141 9.46 -17.74 17.09
N ARG A 142 8.16 -17.49 16.82
CA ARG A 142 7.16 -18.53 16.56
C ARG A 142 7.47 -19.31 15.29
N SER A 143 7.82 -18.63 14.20
CA SER A 143 8.20 -19.25 12.94
C SER A 143 9.42 -20.16 13.10
N LEU A 144 10.46 -19.70 13.80
CA LEU A 144 11.67 -20.48 14.03
C LEU A 144 11.45 -21.66 14.98
N ALA A 145 10.58 -21.54 15.99
CA ALA A 145 10.26 -22.64 16.90
C ALA A 145 9.59 -23.83 16.19
N ALA A 146 8.89 -23.58 15.06
CA ALA A 146 8.27 -24.63 14.26
C ALA A 146 9.27 -25.40 13.37
N ILE A 147 10.52 -24.93 13.25
CA ILE A 147 11.57 -25.52 12.41
C ILE A 147 12.55 -26.32 13.28
N ARG A 148 12.82 -27.58 12.90
CA ARG A 148 13.76 -28.43 13.62
C ARG A 148 15.15 -27.77 13.69
N ASP A 149 15.77 -27.79 14.87
CA ASP A 149 17.13 -27.30 15.09
C ASP A 149 18.15 -28.20 14.40
N ASN A 150 18.79 -27.67 13.38
CA ASN A 150 19.85 -28.33 12.59
C ASN A 150 20.63 -27.32 11.77
N ALA A 151 21.66 -27.80 11.04
CA ALA A 151 22.50 -26.96 10.17
C ALA A 151 21.68 -26.26 9.07
N ALA A 152 20.63 -26.90 8.52
CA ALA A 152 19.78 -26.29 7.50
C ALA A 152 19.03 -25.05 8.02
N LYS A 153 18.52 -25.12 9.27
CA LYS A 153 17.87 -23.96 9.92
C LYS A 153 18.87 -22.81 10.10
N ALA A 154 20.06 -23.10 10.64
CA ALA A 154 21.10 -22.10 10.83
C ALA A 154 21.53 -21.45 9.50
N SER A 155 21.73 -22.24 8.44
CA SER A 155 22.03 -21.76 7.10
C SER A 155 20.88 -20.91 6.53
N GLY A 156 19.61 -21.31 6.73
CA GLY A 156 18.43 -20.53 6.32
C GLY A 156 18.38 -19.16 6.98
N ILE A 157 18.59 -19.11 8.29
CA ILE A 157 18.66 -17.83 9.03
C ILE A 157 19.76 -16.95 8.44
N SER A 158 20.97 -17.50 8.27
CA SER A 158 22.13 -16.75 7.78
C SER A 158 21.91 -16.15 6.39
N VAL A 159 21.37 -16.92 5.43
CA VAL A 159 21.09 -16.41 4.07
C VAL A 159 19.96 -15.40 4.06
N GLY A 160 18.92 -15.59 4.89
CA GLY A 160 17.83 -14.61 5.02
C GLY A 160 18.34 -13.27 5.55
N GLN A 161 19.15 -13.28 6.60
CA GLN A 161 19.79 -12.08 7.17
C GLN A 161 20.72 -11.38 6.17
N ALA A 162 21.56 -12.14 5.46
CA ALA A 162 22.44 -11.61 4.42
C ALA A 162 21.64 -10.94 3.28
N SER A 163 20.53 -11.55 2.87
CA SER A 163 19.64 -11.00 1.86
C SER A 163 18.95 -9.71 2.32
N ALA A 164 18.45 -9.69 3.55
CA ALA A 164 17.87 -8.49 4.15
C ALA A 164 18.86 -7.34 4.18
N ALA A 165 20.09 -7.59 4.69
CA ALA A 165 21.15 -6.60 4.77
C ALA A 165 21.54 -6.04 3.39
N ALA A 166 21.65 -6.89 2.36
CA ALA A 166 21.98 -6.48 1.00
C ALA A 166 20.88 -5.59 0.39
N ASN A 167 19.62 -5.96 0.56
CA ASN A 167 18.48 -5.21 0.03
C ASN A 167 18.25 -3.88 0.78
N LEU A 168 18.44 -3.84 2.09
CA LEU A 168 18.42 -2.61 2.88
C LEU A 168 19.54 -1.66 2.46
N LEU A 169 20.77 -2.18 2.28
CA LEU A 169 21.91 -1.39 1.80
C LEU A 169 21.66 -0.82 0.40
N ARG A 170 21.12 -1.61 -0.53
CA ARG A 170 20.78 -1.16 -1.89
C ARG A 170 19.79 0.01 -1.90
N ARG A 171 18.92 0.10 -0.87
CA ARG A 171 17.87 1.11 -0.76
C ARG A 171 18.15 2.20 0.27
N LYS A 172 19.33 2.18 0.90
CA LYS A 172 19.68 3.12 1.98
C LYS A 172 19.61 4.59 1.54
N ASP A 173 20.17 4.89 0.37
CA ASP A 173 20.28 6.27 -0.15
C ASP A 173 19.43 6.44 -1.43
N ASP A 174 18.19 5.94 -1.41
CA ASP A 174 17.29 6.00 -2.56
C ASP A 174 16.47 7.29 -2.65
N GLY A 175 16.62 8.20 -1.69
CA GLY A 175 15.94 9.49 -1.63
C GLY A 175 14.64 9.52 -0.83
N ALA A 176 14.20 8.38 -0.26
CA ALA A 176 12.95 8.31 0.49
C ALA A 176 12.97 9.19 1.76
N ASP A 177 14.11 9.29 2.44
CA ASP A 177 14.27 10.09 3.66
C ASP A 177 14.13 11.61 3.41
N GLN A 178 14.34 12.05 2.17
CA GLN A 178 14.25 13.44 1.74
C GLN A 178 12.94 13.74 0.98
N ALA A 179 12.01 12.80 0.95
CA ALA A 179 10.80 12.92 0.13
C ALA A 179 9.83 14.02 0.61
N ALA A 180 9.92 14.47 1.85
CA ALA A 180 9.14 15.60 2.37
C ALA A 180 9.66 16.97 1.90
N GLU A 181 10.89 17.03 1.37
CA GLU A 181 11.55 18.26 1.01
C GLU A 181 11.73 18.45 -0.52
N PRO A 182 11.74 19.70 -1.01
CA PRO A 182 11.29 20.91 -0.29
C PRO A 182 9.78 20.90 -0.09
N ALA A 183 9.30 21.55 0.97
CA ALA A 183 7.87 21.67 1.22
C ALA A 183 7.15 22.33 0.02
N TYR A 184 5.97 21.83 -0.29
CA TYR A 184 5.16 22.38 -1.38
C TYR A 184 4.60 23.75 -1.01
N VAL A 185 4.77 24.72 -1.91
CA VAL A 185 4.18 26.05 -1.81
C VAL A 185 3.07 26.16 -2.85
N PRO A 186 1.80 26.34 -2.44
CA PRO A 186 0.69 26.53 -3.36
C PRO A 186 0.88 27.75 -4.27
N ARG A 187 0.52 27.64 -5.53
CA ARG A 187 0.46 28.74 -6.48
C ARG A 187 -0.99 29.20 -6.61
N SER A 188 -1.20 30.49 -6.80
CA SER A 188 -2.52 31.04 -7.11
C SER A 188 -2.89 30.83 -8.57
N GLY A 189 -4.17 30.64 -8.84
CA GLY A 189 -4.73 30.60 -10.19
C GLY A 189 -5.51 29.33 -10.51
N PRO A 190 -6.35 29.38 -11.56
CA PRO A 190 -7.10 28.22 -12.01
C PRO A 190 -6.17 27.08 -12.43
N GLY A 191 -6.53 25.86 -12.08
CA GLY A 191 -5.75 24.67 -12.38
C GLY A 191 -4.63 24.36 -11.37
N GLU A 192 -4.18 25.32 -10.57
CA GLU A 192 -3.09 25.12 -9.61
C GLU A 192 -3.58 24.48 -8.31
N TYR A 193 -2.85 23.47 -7.82
CA TYR A 193 -3.18 22.75 -6.60
C TYR A 193 -3.10 23.64 -5.36
N GLN A 194 -4.18 23.67 -4.61
CA GLN A 194 -4.31 24.27 -3.29
C GLN A 194 -4.47 23.16 -2.23
N PHE A 195 -4.09 23.47 -0.98
CA PHE A 195 -4.38 22.56 0.12
C PHE A 195 -5.89 22.36 0.27
N THR A 196 -6.28 21.12 0.50
CA THR A 196 -7.69 20.73 0.66
C THR A 196 -7.99 20.36 2.10
N PRO A 197 -9.10 20.84 2.69
CA PRO A 197 -9.45 20.52 4.05
C PRO A 197 -9.52 19.00 4.32
N PRO A 198 -9.13 18.54 5.51
CA PRO A 198 -8.67 19.33 6.68
C PRO A 198 -7.16 19.65 6.68
N PHE A 199 -6.47 19.42 5.59
CA PHE A 199 -5.01 19.53 5.49
C PHE A 199 -4.58 20.96 5.13
N ASN A 200 -3.45 21.39 5.69
CA ASN A 200 -2.77 22.65 5.40
C ASN A 200 -1.34 22.43 4.85
N PHE A 201 -1.08 21.25 4.31
CA PHE A 201 0.19 20.83 3.71
C PHE A 201 -0.04 19.95 2.49
N ALA A 202 1.00 19.70 1.71
CA ALA A 202 1.04 18.68 0.67
C ALA A 202 2.01 17.55 1.07
N ALA A 203 1.59 16.29 0.88
CA ALA A 203 2.37 15.14 1.32
C ALA A 203 3.48 14.80 0.32
N LEU A 204 4.70 14.62 0.84
CA LEU A 204 5.86 14.05 0.18
C LEU A 204 6.14 14.59 -1.25
N PRO A 205 6.33 15.91 -1.42
CA PRO A 205 6.52 16.51 -2.74
C PRO A 205 7.79 16.03 -3.46
N GLY A 206 8.71 15.43 -2.72
CA GLY A 206 9.93 14.83 -3.26
C GLY A 206 9.84 13.34 -3.60
N TRP A 207 8.70 12.66 -3.35
CA TRP A 207 8.61 11.22 -3.56
C TRP A 207 8.89 10.77 -5.00
N GLY A 208 8.54 11.61 -5.99
CA GLY A 208 8.89 11.36 -7.40
C GLY A 208 10.39 11.35 -7.72
N ARG A 209 11.25 11.72 -6.77
CA ARG A 209 12.72 11.65 -6.89
C ARG A 209 13.31 10.39 -6.27
N VAL A 210 12.51 9.59 -5.57
CA VAL A 210 12.96 8.30 -5.03
C VAL A 210 13.40 7.41 -6.20
N LYS A 211 14.52 6.72 -6.03
CA LYS A 211 15.04 5.81 -7.05
C LYS A 211 14.06 4.66 -7.27
N PRO A 212 13.56 4.42 -8.48
CA PRO A 212 12.68 3.29 -8.75
C PRO A 212 13.34 1.94 -8.48
N PHE A 213 12.51 0.92 -8.29
CA PHE A 213 12.99 -0.46 -8.12
C PHE A 213 13.39 -1.08 -9.45
N VAL A 214 12.58 -0.85 -10.50
CA VAL A 214 12.74 -1.51 -11.81
C VAL A 214 12.68 -0.53 -12.96
N ILE A 215 11.73 0.42 -12.95
CA ILE A 215 11.43 1.22 -14.14
C ILE A 215 12.38 2.40 -14.36
N GLU A 216 12.42 2.87 -15.61
CA GLU A 216 12.96 4.18 -15.97
C GLU A 216 11.80 5.18 -16.08
N LEU A 217 11.72 6.16 -15.19
CA LEU A 217 10.58 7.11 -15.10
C LEU A 217 10.24 7.80 -16.43
N ARG A 218 11.28 8.15 -17.23
CA ARG A 218 11.10 8.81 -18.54
C ARG A 218 10.21 8.02 -19.51
N ASN A 219 10.14 6.69 -19.37
CA ASN A 219 9.36 5.81 -20.23
C ASN A 219 7.91 5.66 -19.80
N HIS A 220 7.54 6.27 -18.66
CA HIS A 220 6.22 6.15 -18.04
C HIS A 220 5.58 7.51 -17.73
N ARG A 221 5.98 8.55 -18.46
CA ARG A 221 5.37 9.88 -18.36
C ARG A 221 3.95 9.86 -18.92
N VAL A 222 3.13 10.77 -18.40
CA VAL A 222 1.76 11.05 -18.86
C VAL A 222 1.72 12.40 -19.56
N ASP A 223 0.73 12.60 -20.46
CA ASP A 223 0.67 13.78 -21.31
C ASP A 223 0.25 15.06 -20.57
N GLY A 224 -0.40 14.92 -19.41
CA GLY A 224 -0.90 16.02 -18.61
C GLY A 224 -2.43 16.10 -18.55
N PRO A 225 -2.97 16.93 -17.63
CA PRO A 225 -4.41 17.07 -17.49
C PRO A 225 -5.05 17.78 -18.68
N ASP A 226 -6.35 17.54 -18.89
CA ASP A 226 -7.14 18.24 -19.88
C ASP A 226 -7.10 19.77 -19.67
N LYS A 227 -7.13 20.54 -20.78
CA LYS A 227 -7.21 22.00 -20.72
C LYS A 227 -8.51 22.41 -20.05
N LEU A 228 -8.45 23.36 -19.12
CA LEU A 228 -9.63 23.84 -18.36
C LEU A 228 -10.77 24.30 -19.28
N THR A 229 -10.44 24.90 -20.42
CA THR A 229 -11.42 25.40 -21.41
C THR A 229 -11.94 24.34 -22.36
N SER A 230 -11.51 23.06 -22.22
CA SER A 230 -11.94 21.99 -23.10
C SER A 230 -13.35 21.48 -22.75
N VAL A 231 -14.03 20.93 -23.75
CA VAL A 231 -15.32 20.21 -23.58
C VAL A 231 -15.16 19.00 -22.69
N GLN A 232 -14.02 18.30 -22.80
CA GLN A 232 -13.73 17.12 -22.00
C GLN A 232 -13.61 17.47 -20.51
N PHE A 233 -12.88 18.53 -20.17
CA PHE A 233 -12.79 18.99 -18.78
C PHE A 233 -14.17 19.38 -18.23
N ALA A 234 -15.00 20.10 -19.01
CA ALA A 234 -16.34 20.46 -18.58
C ALA A 234 -17.23 19.23 -18.34
N HIS A 235 -17.12 18.20 -19.20
CA HIS A 235 -17.84 16.94 -19.01
C HIS A 235 -17.42 16.26 -17.70
N ASP A 236 -16.11 16.10 -17.47
CA ASP A 236 -15.58 15.47 -16.27
C ASP A 236 -15.92 16.26 -15.00
N PHE A 237 -15.84 17.58 -15.06
CA PHE A 237 -16.23 18.50 -13.99
C PHE A 237 -17.70 18.31 -13.59
N ASN A 238 -18.63 18.39 -14.56
CA ASN A 238 -20.05 18.31 -14.28
C ASN A 238 -20.48 16.92 -13.82
N TYR A 239 -19.91 15.86 -14.40
CA TYR A 239 -20.15 14.49 -13.94
C TYR A 239 -19.70 14.31 -12.49
N LEU A 240 -18.49 14.74 -12.17
CA LEU A 240 -17.94 14.63 -10.82
C LEU A 240 -18.69 15.51 -9.81
N LYS A 241 -19.07 16.75 -10.21
CA LYS A 241 -19.86 17.65 -9.39
C LYS A 241 -21.17 17.00 -8.93
N ALA A 242 -21.80 16.22 -9.81
CA ALA A 242 -23.05 15.52 -9.50
C ALA A 242 -22.82 14.25 -8.67
N ILE A 243 -21.91 13.36 -9.11
CA ILE A 243 -21.78 12.02 -8.50
C ILE A 243 -20.88 12.01 -7.25
N GLY A 244 -19.87 12.88 -7.24
CA GLY A 244 -18.82 12.88 -6.19
C GLY A 244 -19.16 13.63 -4.91
N ARG A 245 -20.23 14.43 -4.89
CA ARG A 245 -20.58 15.23 -3.71
C ARG A 245 -21.12 14.37 -2.56
N ILE A 246 -20.94 14.86 -1.33
CA ILE A 246 -21.31 14.12 -0.11
C ILE A 246 -22.81 13.76 -0.06
N ASP A 247 -23.66 14.64 -0.52
CA ASP A 247 -25.11 14.53 -0.54
C ASP A 247 -25.67 14.24 -1.95
N SER A 248 -24.90 13.57 -2.79
CA SER A 248 -25.28 13.24 -4.18
C SER A 248 -26.61 12.51 -4.26
N GLN A 249 -27.47 12.99 -5.15
CA GLN A 249 -28.78 12.36 -5.45
C GLN A 249 -28.71 11.40 -6.63
N VAL A 250 -27.53 11.31 -7.30
CA VAL A 250 -27.33 10.45 -8.48
C VAL A 250 -26.37 9.29 -8.22
N ARG A 251 -25.54 9.35 -7.17
CA ARG A 251 -24.70 8.24 -6.76
C ARG A 251 -25.52 7.16 -6.10
N THR A 252 -25.42 5.92 -6.60
CA THR A 252 -26.12 4.75 -6.03
C THR A 252 -25.50 4.29 -4.71
N ALA A 253 -26.22 3.45 -3.96
CA ALA A 253 -25.70 2.80 -2.77
C ALA A 253 -24.46 1.93 -3.10
N GLU A 254 -24.49 1.20 -4.21
CA GLU A 254 -23.38 0.39 -4.71
C GLU A 254 -22.14 1.26 -5.00
N GLN A 255 -22.29 2.37 -5.70
CA GLN A 255 -21.18 3.30 -5.97
C GLN A 255 -20.60 3.92 -4.70
N SER A 256 -21.45 4.15 -3.69
CA SER A 256 -21.01 4.62 -2.37
C SER A 256 -20.21 3.53 -1.64
N GLN A 257 -20.65 2.28 -1.72
CA GLN A 257 -19.93 1.14 -1.16
C GLN A 257 -18.58 0.95 -1.85
N ILE A 258 -18.51 1.01 -3.19
CA ILE A 258 -17.27 0.96 -3.97
C ILE A 258 -16.30 2.06 -3.52
N ALA A 259 -16.78 3.30 -3.37
CA ALA A 259 -15.94 4.42 -2.93
C ALA A 259 -15.35 4.21 -1.54
N GLN A 260 -16.10 3.61 -0.61
CA GLN A 260 -15.66 3.30 0.74
C GLN A 260 -14.71 2.09 0.76
N PHE A 261 -15.01 1.04 0.00
CA PHE A 261 -14.23 -0.19 -0.07
C PHE A 261 -12.79 0.08 -0.52
N TRP A 262 -12.61 0.81 -1.61
CA TRP A 262 -11.30 1.12 -2.16
C TRP A 262 -10.63 2.36 -1.55
N TYR A 263 -11.15 2.88 -0.45
CA TYR A 263 -10.54 4.04 0.23
C TYR A 263 -9.33 3.64 1.11
N GLU A 264 -9.05 2.38 1.23
CA GLU A 264 -7.89 1.86 1.96
C GLU A 264 -6.56 2.14 1.26
N ASP A 265 -5.46 1.91 1.98
CA ASP A 265 -4.11 1.98 1.43
C ASP A 265 -3.88 0.85 0.42
N SER A 266 -3.68 1.20 -0.84
CA SER A 266 -3.53 0.24 -1.95
C SER A 266 -2.49 -0.85 -1.71
N PRO A 267 -1.30 -0.58 -1.09
CA PRO A 267 -0.34 -1.65 -0.83
C PRO A 267 -0.91 -2.79 0.02
N LEU A 268 -1.76 -2.47 1.00
CA LEU A 268 -2.34 -3.48 1.88
C LEU A 268 -3.41 -4.31 1.16
N GLY A 269 -4.32 -3.66 0.42
CA GLY A 269 -5.37 -4.33 -0.33
C GLY A 269 -4.82 -5.26 -1.41
N TRP A 270 -3.90 -4.77 -2.25
CA TRP A 270 -3.34 -5.56 -3.34
C TRP A 270 -2.48 -6.74 -2.85
N ASN A 271 -1.79 -6.62 -1.69
CA ASN A 271 -1.08 -7.75 -1.09
C ASN A 271 -2.04 -8.84 -0.56
N ARG A 272 -3.23 -8.48 -0.03
CA ARG A 272 -4.27 -9.46 0.33
C ARG A 272 -4.84 -10.17 -0.90
N ILE A 273 -5.11 -9.42 -1.98
CA ILE A 273 -5.56 -9.99 -3.27
C ILE A 273 -4.50 -10.97 -3.82
N ALA A 274 -3.23 -10.58 -3.84
CA ALA A 274 -2.14 -11.45 -4.29
C ALA A 274 -2.02 -12.72 -3.44
N ASN A 275 -2.12 -12.62 -2.11
CA ASN A 275 -2.12 -13.78 -1.21
C ASN A 275 -3.28 -14.74 -1.51
N THR A 276 -4.46 -14.21 -1.81
CA THR A 276 -5.63 -15.02 -2.20
C THR A 276 -5.34 -15.78 -3.48
N ALA A 277 -4.86 -15.10 -4.54
CA ALA A 277 -4.53 -15.75 -5.81
C ALA A 277 -3.42 -16.80 -5.69
N ILE A 278 -2.34 -16.51 -4.95
CA ILE A 278 -1.22 -17.43 -4.71
C ILE A 278 -1.73 -18.72 -4.03
N ARG A 279 -2.59 -18.60 -3.02
CA ARG A 279 -3.17 -19.77 -2.32
C ARG A 279 -4.10 -20.58 -3.20
N GLN A 280 -4.97 -19.92 -3.97
CA GLN A 280 -5.89 -20.56 -4.91
C GLN A 280 -5.15 -21.36 -5.99
N GLN A 281 -4.08 -20.77 -6.54
CA GLN A 281 -3.26 -21.37 -7.59
C GLN A 281 -2.15 -22.29 -7.05
N ARG A 282 -2.01 -22.41 -5.72
CA ARG A 282 -1.04 -23.27 -5.03
C ARG A 282 0.41 -23.06 -5.49
N LEU A 283 0.82 -21.80 -5.66
CA LEU A 283 2.20 -21.50 -6.02
C LEU A 283 3.17 -21.99 -4.94
N ASP A 284 4.33 -22.48 -5.37
CA ASP A 284 5.42 -22.81 -4.44
C ASP A 284 6.08 -21.53 -3.86
N ASN A 285 7.02 -21.67 -2.93
CA ASN A 285 7.66 -20.52 -2.28
C ASN A 285 8.40 -19.61 -3.28
N TRP A 286 9.07 -20.16 -4.29
CA TRP A 286 9.83 -19.36 -5.29
C TRP A 286 8.89 -18.58 -6.20
N GLN A 287 7.85 -19.26 -6.70
CA GLN A 287 6.82 -18.62 -7.53
C GLN A 287 6.08 -17.52 -6.76
N ALA A 288 5.72 -17.79 -5.49
CA ALA A 288 5.06 -16.83 -4.62
C ALA A 288 5.97 -15.62 -4.31
N ALA A 289 7.24 -15.86 -4.00
CA ALA A 289 8.22 -14.80 -3.73
C ALA A 289 8.44 -13.90 -4.95
N ARG A 290 8.58 -14.51 -6.16
CA ARG A 290 8.71 -13.74 -7.40
C ARG A 290 7.45 -12.91 -7.68
N ALA A 291 6.26 -13.51 -7.55
CA ALA A 291 4.99 -12.81 -7.80
C ALA A 291 4.81 -11.60 -6.88
N LEU A 292 5.06 -11.78 -5.57
CA LEU A 292 4.96 -10.70 -4.59
C LEU A 292 6.07 -9.65 -4.73
N ALA A 293 7.31 -10.05 -5.07
CA ALA A 293 8.38 -9.09 -5.34
C ALA A 293 8.03 -8.20 -6.53
N LEU A 294 7.65 -8.78 -7.67
CA LEU A 294 7.23 -8.03 -8.86
C LEU A 294 6.04 -7.11 -8.58
N MET A 295 5.00 -7.61 -7.90
CA MET A 295 3.83 -6.79 -7.60
C MET A 295 4.18 -5.61 -6.67
N ASN A 296 4.98 -5.83 -5.63
CA ASN A 296 5.38 -4.76 -4.73
C ASN A 296 6.36 -3.77 -5.38
N PHE A 297 7.22 -4.21 -6.31
CA PHE A 297 8.00 -3.29 -7.16
C PHE A 297 7.08 -2.41 -8.02
N ALA A 298 6.04 -3.00 -8.63
CA ALA A 298 5.09 -2.25 -9.44
C ALA A 298 4.28 -1.24 -8.61
N LEU A 299 3.90 -1.59 -7.38
CA LEU A 299 3.26 -0.67 -6.44
C LEU A 299 4.19 0.50 -6.08
N ALA A 300 5.44 0.20 -5.68
CA ALA A 300 6.42 1.22 -5.31
C ALA A 300 6.75 2.15 -6.48
N ASP A 301 7.07 1.59 -7.64
CA ASP A 301 7.38 2.34 -8.85
C ASP A 301 6.18 3.13 -9.36
N GLY A 302 4.95 2.61 -9.18
CA GLY A 302 3.71 3.30 -9.46
C GLY A 302 3.50 4.55 -8.60
N TYR A 303 3.81 4.46 -7.29
CA TYR A 303 3.79 5.64 -6.43
C TYR A 303 4.86 6.65 -6.82
N ILE A 304 6.09 6.22 -7.15
CA ILE A 304 7.17 7.11 -7.56
C ILE A 304 6.80 7.85 -8.84
N ALA A 305 6.35 7.13 -9.88
CA ALA A 305 5.97 7.73 -11.16
C ALA A 305 4.71 8.61 -11.05
N GLY A 306 3.72 8.19 -10.26
CA GLY A 306 2.52 8.98 -10.02
C GLY A 306 2.80 10.28 -9.26
N PHE A 307 3.72 10.26 -8.29
CA PHE A 307 4.13 11.45 -7.53
C PHE A 307 5.02 12.39 -8.36
N GLU A 308 5.90 11.85 -9.20
CA GLU A 308 6.64 12.68 -10.18
C GLU A 308 5.65 13.49 -11.02
N ALA A 309 4.67 12.84 -11.61
CA ALA A 309 3.67 13.51 -12.44
C ALA A 309 2.78 14.48 -11.63
N LYS A 310 2.34 14.11 -10.42
CA LYS A 310 1.53 14.99 -9.55
C LYS A 310 2.21 16.33 -9.29
N TYR A 311 3.46 16.31 -8.88
CA TYR A 311 4.20 17.53 -8.54
C TYR A 311 4.81 18.24 -9.75
N HIS A 312 4.90 17.56 -10.89
CA HIS A 312 5.17 18.20 -12.18
C HIS A 312 3.99 19.04 -12.65
N PHE A 313 2.78 18.46 -12.73
CA PHE A 313 1.58 19.14 -13.23
C PHE A 313 0.89 20.00 -12.19
N ARG A 314 0.96 19.65 -10.89
CA ARG A 314 0.36 20.39 -9.78
C ARG A 314 -1.12 20.73 -9.97
N PHE A 315 -1.85 19.85 -10.61
CA PHE A 315 -3.23 20.08 -10.98
C PHE A 315 -4.15 20.07 -9.75
N TRP A 316 -5.04 21.04 -9.67
CA TRP A 316 -5.97 21.19 -8.56
C TRP A 316 -6.91 20.00 -8.34
N ARG A 317 -7.38 19.83 -7.12
CA ARG A 317 -8.36 18.81 -6.78
C ARG A 317 -9.77 19.21 -7.16
N PRO A 318 -10.69 18.25 -7.41
CA PRO A 318 -12.10 18.52 -7.69
C PRO A 318 -12.75 19.48 -6.69
N GLU A 319 -12.46 19.34 -5.40
CA GLU A 319 -13.00 20.20 -4.35
C GLU A 319 -12.63 21.67 -4.59
N THR A 320 -11.38 21.95 -4.93
CA THR A 320 -10.94 23.33 -5.26
C THR A 320 -11.54 23.79 -6.57
N ALA A 321 -11.50 22.94 -7.60
CA ALA A 321 -11.99 23.27 -8.94
C ALA A 321 -13.49 23.58 -8.95
N ILE A 322 -14.30 22.74 -8.30
CA ILE A 322 -15.77 22.92 -8.30
C ILE A 322 -16.18 24.14 -7.50
N ARG A 323 -15.52 24.42 -6.38
CA ARG A 323 -15.78 25.65 -5.61
C ARG A 323 -15.39 26.92 -6.37
N ALA A 324 -14.38 26.85 -7.23
CA ALA A 324 -13.84 27.97 -7.99
C ALA A 324 -14.22 27.97 -9.49
N GLY A 325 -15.18 27.16 -9.92
CA GLY A 325 -15.50 26.94 -11.34
C GLY A 325 -15.76 28.20 -12.16
N ALA A 326 -16.19 29.29 -11.56
CA ALA A 326 -16.35 30.57 -12.24
C ALA A 326 -15.01 31.21 -12.71
N THR A 327 -13.85 30.67 -12.29
CA THR A 327 -12.53 31.26 -12.59
C THR A 327 -11.73 30.49 -13.64
N ASP A 328 -12.19 29.33 -14.09
CA ASP A 328 -11.46 28.42 -14.99
C ASP A 328 -11.53 28.83 -16.48
N GLY A 329 -12.33 29.83 -16.79
CA GLY A 329 -12.52 30.32 -18.17
C GLY A 329 -13.41 29.43 -19.03
N ASN A 330 -14.07 28.44 -18.45
CA ASN A 330 -14.98 27.53 -19.15
C ASN A 330 -16.44 27.86 -18.80
N ARG A 331 -17.21 28.32 -19.79
CA ARG A 331 -18.62 28.69 -19.57
C ARG A 331 -19.54 27.48 -19.27
N ALA A 332 -19.08 26.27 -19.48
CA ALA A 332 -19.82 25.04 -19.22
C ALA A 332 -19.56 24.48 -17.80
N THR A 333 -18.69 25.11 -17.01
CA THR A 333 -18.41 24.77 -15.62
C THR A 333 -18.98 25.84 -14.71
N GLU A 334 -19.88 25.45 -13.83
CA GLU A 334 -20.51 26.38 -12.88
C GLU A 334 -19.99 26.10 -11.45
N ALA A 335 -19.57 27.14 -10.76
CA ALA A 335 -19.08 27.07 -9.40
C ALA A 335 -20.16 26.59 -8.42
N ASP A 336 -19.72 25.84 -7.41
CA ASP A 336 -20.51 25.47 -6.24
C ASP A 336 -19.63 25.66 -4.98
N PRO A 337 -19.68 26.85 -4.34
CA PRO A 337 -18.80 27.18 -3.21
C PRO A 337 -18.95 26.25 -2.01
N ASP A 338 -20.11 25.62 -1.85
CA ASP A 338 -20.43 24.74 -0.73
C ASP A 338 -20.19 23.26 -1.03
N TRP A 339 -19.71 22.95 -2.23
CA TRP A 339 -19.47 21.57 -2.65
C TRP A 339 -18.44 20.87 -1.76
N LYS A 340 -18.77 19.66 -1.34
CA LYS A 340 -17.88 18.78 -0.55
C LYS A 340 -17.82 17.41 -1.17
N PRO A 341 -16.61 16.79 -1.25
CA PRO A 341 -16.47 15.41 -1.73
C PRO A 341 -17.08 14.42 -0.75
N PHE A 342 -17.43 13.23 -1.25
CA PHE A 342 -17.94 12.14 -0.42
C PHE A 342 -16.90 11.59 0.54
N GLN A 343 -15.64 11.50 0.10
CA GLN A 343 -14.51 11.12 0.94
C GLN A 343 -13.52 12.29 1.07
N ILE A 344 -12.75 12.30 2.16
CA ILE A 344 -11.73 13.33 2.39
C ILE A 344 -10.70 13.31 1.27
N THR A 345 -10.42 14.47 0.69
CA THR A 345 -9.42 14.62 -0.36
C THR A 345 -8.01 14.43 0.19
N PRO A 346 -7.20 13.47 -0.31
CA PRO A 346 -5.81 13.32 0.11
C PRO A 346 -4.97 14.58 -0.19
N PRO A 347 -3.99 14.93 0.68
CA PRO A 347 -3.22 16.17 0.56
C PRO A 347 -2.11 16.10 -0.50
N VAL A 348 -2.48 15.85 -1.74
CA VAL A 348 -1.59 15.80 -2.92
C VAL A 348 -2.34 16.28 -4.16
N PRO A 349 -1.67 16.79 -5.21
CA PRO A 349 -2.31 17.18 -6.47
C PRO A 349 -3.18 16.09 -7.08
N ASP A 350 -4.14 16.47 -7.94
CA ASP A 350 -5.09 15.52 -8.53
C ASP A 350 -4.44 14.54 -9.50
N TYR A 351 -3.71 15.05 -10.49
CA TYR A 351 -3.34 14.32 -11.72
C TYR A 351 -1.93 13.72 -11.67
N PRO A 352 -1.79 12.44 -12.08
CA PRO A 352 -2.81 11.42 -12.31
C PRO A 352 -3.34 10.83 -11.01
N SER A 353 -4.42 10.03 -11.06
CA SER A 353 -4.93 9.28 -9.90
C SER A 353 -3.95 8.17 -9.50
N THR A 354 -3.17 8.39 -8.44
CA THR A 354 -2.15 7.41 -8.01
C THR A 354 -2.76 6.09 -7.55
N HIS A 355 -3.95 6.09 -6.92
CA HIS A 355 -4.67 4.86 -6.62
C HIS A 355 -4.92 4.02 -7.87
N THR A 356 -5.30 4.67 -8.98
CA THR A 356 -5.49 3.99 -10.25
C THR A 356 -4.17 3.52 -10.86
N VAL A 357 -3.11 4.34 -10.76
CA VAL A 357 -1.75 3.96 -11.22
C VAL A 357 -1.30 2.67 -10.54
N VAL A 358 -1.30 2.65 -9.20
CA VAL A 358 -0.78 1.50 -8.45
C VAL A 358 -1.69 0.27 -8.55
N GLY A 359 -3.01 0.48 -8.60
CA GLY A 359 -3.97 -0.61 -8.79
C GLY A 359 -3.76 -1.33 -10.12
N TRP A 360 -3.63 -0.58 -11.22
CA TRP A 360 -3.35 -1.16 -12.53
C TRP A 360 -1.92 -1.70 -12.67
N ALA A 361 -0.93 -1.12 -11.98
CA ALA A 361 0.42 -1.67 -11.96
C ALA A 361 0.46 -3.04 -11.26
N ALA A 362 -0.23 -3.19 -10.12
CA ALA A 362 -0.38 -4.47 -9.44
C ALA A 362 -1.16 -5.48 -10.28
N ALA A 363 -2.29 -5.07 -10.87
CA ALA A 363 -3.12 -5.95 -11.70
C ALA A 363 -2.37 -6.49 -12.92
N GLU A 364 -1.62 -5.67 -13.66
CA GLU A 364 -0.84 -6.12 -14.82
C GLU A 364 0.24 -7.15 -14.43
N VAL A 365 0.88 -7.01 -13.25
CA VAL A 365 1.79 -8.02 -12.74
C VAL A 365 1.03 -9.31 -12.41
N LEU A 366 -0.08 -9.25 -11.69
CA LEU A 366 -0.88 -10.43 -11.35
C LEU A 366 -1.42 -11.12 -12.62
N ILE A 367 -1.86 -10.35 -13.63
CA ILE A 367 -2.26 -10.87 -14.94
C ILE A 367 -1.11 -11.61 -15.63
N SER A 368 0.12 -11.09 -15.54
CA SER A 368 1.29 -11.73 -16.14
C SER A 368 1.66 -13.06 -15.48
N VAL A 369 1.35 -13.21 -14.18
CA VAL A 369 1.64 -14.43 -13.39
C VAL A 369 0.52 -15.46 -13.50
N PHE A 370 -0.75 -15.02 -13.41
CA PHE A 370 -1.91 -15.89 -13.24
C PHE A 370 -2.86 -15.90 -14.45
N ASN A 371 -2.66 -15.08 -15.45
CA ASN A 371 -3.63 -14.60 -16.45
C ASN A 371 -4.77 -13.76 -15.82
N ASP A 372 -5.70 -13.24 -16.66
CA ASP A 372 -6.77 -12.34 -16.16
C ASP A 372 -8.11 -13.08 -15.88
N ARG A 373 -8.13 -14.40 -15.94
CA ARG A 373 -9.35 -15.20 -15.68
C ARG A 373 -9.26 -15.89 -14.33
N VAL A 374 -9.21 -15.08 -13.28
CA VAL A 374 -9.11 -15.57 -11.90
C VAL A 374 -10.24 -14.95 -11.09
N HIS A 375 -11.20 -15.79 -10.70
CA HIS A 375 -12.25 -15.38 -9.77
C HIS A 375 -11.71 -15.37 -8.35
N PHE A 376 -11.93 -14.27 -7.62
CA PHE A 376 -11.50 -14.12 -6.23
C PHE A 376 -12.39 -13.17 -5.44
N SER A 377 -12.39 -13.36 -4.13
CA SER A 377 -12.99 -12.42 -3.18
C SER A 377 -11.93 -11.53 -2.55
N ALA A 378 -12.31 -10.30 -2.26
CA ALA A 378 -11.49 -9.32 -1.55
C ALA A 378 -12.29 -8.67 -0.42
N ASP A 379 -11.60 -8.37 0.67
CA ASP A 379 -12.07 -7.57 1.80
C ASP A 379 -11.39 -6.20 1.83
N SER A 380 -11.85 -5.30 2.68
CA SER A 380 -11.29 -3.96 2.85
C SER A 380 -11.18 -3.57 4.32
N LEU A 381 -10.08 -2.90 4.67
CA LEU A 381 -9.87 -2.35 6.01
C LEU A 381 -10.74 -1.13 6.28
N THR A 382 -11.19 -0.42 5.24
CA THR A 382 -12.03 0.78 5.36
C THR A 382 -13.52 0.46 5.32
N LEU A 383 -13.89 -0.78 4.98
CA LEU A 383 -15.29 -1.25 5.01
C LEU A 383 -15.37 -2.68 5.58
N PRO A 384 -15.07 -2.87 6.89
CA PRO A 384 -15.04 -4.19 7.51
C PRO A 384 -16.39 -4.92 7.39
N GLY A 385 -16.35 -6.22 7.14
CA GLY A 385 -17.53 -7.08 6.99
C GLY A 385 -18.15 -7.08 5.60
N VAL A 386 -17.62 -6.28 4.67
CA VAL A 386 -18.02 -6.31 3.27
C VAL A 386 -16.96 -7.04 2.45
N THR A 387 -17.40 -8.06 1.71
CA THR A 387 -16.58 -8.78 0.73
C THR A 387 -17.09 -8.47 -0.67
N ARG A 388 -16.17 -8.23 -1.60
CA ARG A 388 -16.48 -8.02 -3.02
C ARG A 388 -15.87 -9.15 -3.85
N GLU A 389 -16.61 -9.57 -4.87
CA GLU A 389 -16.20 -10.64 -5.79
C GLU A 389 -15.77 -10.05 -7.14
N PHE A 390 -14.70 -10.60 -7.70
CA PHE A 390 -14.14 -10.18 -8.97
C PHE A 390 -13.82 -11.40 -9.85
N ASP A 391 -14.17 -11.31 -11.14
CA ASP A 391 -13.86 -12.33 -12.13
C ASP A 391 -12.49 -12.16 -12.77
N SER A 392 -11.82 -11.04 -12.50
CA SER A 392 -10.50 -10.73 -13.04
C SER A 392 -9.78 -9.64 -12.23
N PHE A 393 -8.45 -9.59 -12.33
CA PHE A 393 -7.65 -8.52 -11.75
C PHE A 393 -7.90 -7.18 -12.44
N SER A 394 -8.18 -7.20 -13.75
CA SER A 394 -8.54 -5.99 -14.50
C SER A 394 -9.88 -5.40 -14.03
N ALA A 395 -10.87 -6.22 -13.70
CA ALA A 395 -12.15 -5.76 -13.16
C ALA A 395 -11.95 -5.08 -11.79
N ALA A 396 -11.15 -5.68 -10.91
CA ALA A 396 -10.82 -5.09 -9.62
C ALA A 396 -10.06 -3.75 -9.76
N ALA A 397 -9.10 -3.66 -10.69
CA ALA A 397 -8.36 -2.42 -10.94
C ALA A 397 -9.23 -1.32 -11.57
N ASP A 398 -10.18 -1.67 -12.43
CA ASP A 398 -11.14 -0.72 -13.00
C ASP A 398 -12.08 -0.19 -11.92
N GLU A 399 -12.60 -1.05 -11.05
CA GLU A 399 -13.43 -0.63 -9.92
C GLU A 399 -12.66 0.24 -8.93
N ASN A 400 -11.41 -0.12 -8.63
CA ASN A 400 -10.50 0.70 -7.82
C ASN A 400 -10.33 2.10 -8.43
N GLY A 401 -10.17 2.22 -9.74
CA GLY A 401 -10.12 3.50 -10.44
C GLY A 401 -11.44 4.28 -10.33
N GLN A 402 -12.58 3.66 -10.63
CA GLN A 402 -13.91 4.27 -10.56
C GLN A 402 -14.26 4.75 -9.15
N SER A 403 -13.80 4.03 -8.12
CA SER A 403 -14.01 4.41 -6.72
C SER A 403 -13.58 5.84 -6.42
N ARG A 404 -12.55 6.34 -7.11
CA ARG A 404 -11.98 7.68 -6.88
C ARG A 404 -12.89 8.79 -7.41
N ILE A 405 -13.62 8.51 -8.49
CA ILE A 405 -14.65 9.41 -9.03
C ILE A 405 -15.86 9.42 -8.10
N PHE A 406 -16.34 8.24 -7.69
CA PHE A 406 -17.47 8.14 -6.75
C PHE A 406 -17.16 8.75 -5.38
N ALA A 407 -15.91 8.69 -4.95
CA ALA A 407 -15.42 9.36 -3.74
C ALA A 407 -15.38 10.90 -3.87
N GLY A 408 -15.47 11.45 -5.08
CA GLY A 408 -15.43 12.89 -5.34
C GLY A 408 -14.02 13.51 -5.30
N ILE A 409 -12.98 12.71 -5.43
CA ILE A 409 -11.61 13.17 -5.17
C ILE A 409 -10.67 13.14 -6.37
N HIS A 410 -11.13 12.61 -7.52
CA HIS A 410 -10.40 12.60 -8.79
C HIS A 410 -11.32 12.81 -9.99
N PHE A 411 -10.85 13.60 -10.97
CA PHE A 411 -11.48 13.70 -12.27
C PHE A 411 -11.33 12.41 -13.09
N ALA A 412 -12.23 12.18 -14.06
CA ALA A 412 -12.24 10.97 -14.88
C ALA A 412 -10.98 10.87 -15.76
N HIS A 413 -10.46 11.97 -16.31
CA HIS A 413 -9.20 11.96 -17.05
C HIS A 413 -8.00 11.56 -16.19
N ALA A 414 -7.95 11.98 -14.91
CA ALA A 414 -6.89 11.57 -14.00
C ALA A 414 -6.92 10.06 -13.72
N VAL A 415 -8.11 9.46 -13.69
CA VAL A 415 -8.31 8.00 -13.56
C VAL A 415 -7.91 7.29 -14.87
N LYS A 416 -8.36 7.79 -16.03
CA LYS A 416 -8.03 7.23 -17.34
C LYS A 416 -6.52 7.17 -17.58
N ASP A 417 -5.82 8.27 -17.34
CA ASP A 417 -4.39 8.36 -17.60
C ASP A 417 -3.58 7.63 -16.53
N GLY A 418 -4.08 7.59 -15.28
CA GLY A 418 -3.55 6.73 -14.22
C GLY A 418 -3.60 5.24 -14.59
N ARG A 419 -4.70 4.78 -15.22
CA ARG A 419 -4.82 3.43 -15.78
C ARG A 419 -3.74 3.15 -16.81
N GLN A 420 -3.55 4.05 -17.77
CA GLN A 420 -2.57 3.89 -18.84
C GLN A 420 -1.14 3.82 -18.27
N GLN A 421 -0.79 4.73 -17.36
CA GLN A 421 0.50 4.77 -16.69
C GLN A 421 0.75 3.48 -15.90
N GLY A 422 -0.22 3.05 -15.07
CA GLY A 422 -0.11 1.85 -14.26
C GLY A 422 0.09 0.59 -15.09
N ARG A 423 -0.67 0.43 -16.18
CA ARG A 423 -0.49 -0.70 -17.11
C ARG A 423 0.90 -0.72 -17.73
N GLY A 424 1.42 0.43 -18.14
CA GLY A 424 2.78 0.55 -18.68
C GLY A 424 3.84 0.12 -17.66
N ILE A 425 3.70 0.57 -16.41
CA ILE A 425 4.59 0.22 -15.29
C ILE A 425 4.53 -1.28 -15.00
N GLY A 426 3.33 -1.84 -14.80
CA GLY A 426 3.15 -3.26 -14.51
C GLY A 426 3.78 -4.16 -15.56
N ARG A 427 3.59 -3.84 -16.86
CA ARG A 427 4.22 -4.57 -17.98
C ARG A 427 5.74 -4.48 -17.98
N SER A 428 6.30 -3.35 -17.61
CA SER A 428 7.75 -3.18 -17.53
C SER A 428 8.33 -3.98 -16.37
N VAL A 429 7.67 -3.93 -15.20
CA VAL A 429 8.09 -4.66 -14.00
C VAL A 429 7.95 -6.17 -14.18
N SER A 430 6.92 -6.66 -14.88
CA SER A 430 6.71 -8.10 -15.11
C SER A 430 7.85 -8.80 -15.85
N ARG A 431 8.74 -8.03 -16.52
CA ARG A 431 9.91 -8.56 -17.22
C ARG A 431 11.13 -8.74 -16.33
N ALA A 432 11.12 -8.15 -15.13
CA ALA A 432 12.20 -8.33 -14.16
C ALA A 432 12.14 -9.72 -13.52
N LEU A 433 13.21 -10.09 -12.83
CA LEU A 433 13.34 -11.37 -12.14
C LEU A 433 12.99 -12.55 -13.07
N ALA A 434 13.54 -12.53 -14.28
CA ALA A 434 13.26 -13.54 -15.30
C ALA A 434 13.70 -14.94 -14.83
N PRO A 435 13.06 -16.02 -15.30
CA PRO A 435 13.56 -17.38 -15.06
C PRO A 435 14.99 -17.52 -15.62
N VAL A 436 15.87 -18.18 -14.86
CA VAL A 436 17.18 -18.59 -15.34
C VAL A 436 17.09 -20.01 -15.87
N HIS A 437 17.69 -20.31 -17.00
CA HIS A 437 17.66 -21.58 -17.72
C HIS A 437 18.84 -22.47 -17.31
#